data_3f533560759dffaae0420ec635092aa2
#
_entry.id   3f533560759dffaae0420ec635092aa2
#
_cell.length_a   1.000
_cell.length_b   1.000
_cell.length_c   1.000
_cell.angle_alpha   90.00
_cell.angle_beta   90.00
_cell.angle_gamma   90.00
#
_symmetry.space_group_name_H-M   'P 1'
#
loop_
_entity.id
_entity.type
_entity.pdbx_description
1 polymer ?
#
loop_
_entity_poly.entity_id
_entity_poly.type
_entity_poly.pdbx_seq_one_letter_code
_entity_poly.pdbx_strand_id
1 'polypeptide(L)'
;MELTISSKKIGNPLLVELLRKLTVSFNRMHREFYVIGATARDIILKQVVGSESKRRTMDLDIAIAIPNWETFAEVQDVLVADGFEKSRDFKQRFYYREYELDIVPYGNVAKDNDIIYWPPEEDIAMSVKGFDEVLSNSITVSIDNEFSVKIASLHGLFVLKLDAWVDRNLVTSKDAEDMSF
;
A
#
# COMPACT_ATOMS: atom_id res chain seq x y z
N MET A 1 2.37 5.01 17.21
CA MET A 1 3.07 6.31 17.04
C MET A 1 2.26 7.14 16.06
N GLU A 2 2.07 8.42 16.35
CA GLU A 2 1.36 9.35 15.49
C GLU A 2 2.31 10.44 15.00
N LEU A 3 2.27 10.76 13.71
CA LEU A 3 3.06 11.81 13.08
C LEU A 3 2.12 12.80 12.39
N THR A 4 2.48 14.07 12.39
CA THR A 4 1.76 15.09 11.61
C THR A 4 2.66 15.64 10.51
N ILE A 5 2.15 15.70 9.29
CA ILE A 5 2.85 16.22 8.12
C ILE A 5 1.98 17.21 7.36
N SER A 6 2.58 18.28 6.85
CA SER A 6 1.89 19.17 5.92
C SER A 6 1.86 18.58 4.50
N SER A 7 0.74 18.73 3.81
CA SER A 7 0.61 18.36 2.39
C SER A 7 1.67 19.05 1.52
N LYS A 8 2.06 20.28 1.87
CA LYS A 8 3.15 21.00 1.20
C LYS A 8 4.49 20.26 1.33
N LYS A 9 4.74 19.60 2.48
CA LYS A 9 5.97 18.83 2.71
C LYS A 9 5.95 17.52 1.92
N ILE A 10 4.77 16.92 1.70
CA ILE A 10 4.63 15.77 0.78
C ILE A 10 5.04 16.18 -0.64
N GLY A 11 4.74 17.41 -1.05
CA GLY A 11 5.22 17.97 -2.32
C GLY A 11 4.58 17.36 -3.57
N ASN A 12 3.48 16.63 -3.40
CA ASN A 12 2.72 16.00 -4.48
C ASN A 12 1.21 16.15 -4.21
N PRO A 13 0.57 17.19 -4.78
CA PRO A 13 -0.86 17.45 -4.55
C PRO A 13 -1.76 16.31 -4.99
N LEU A 14 -1.42 15.63 -6.09
CA LEU A 14 -2.22 14.52 -6.61
C LEU A 14 -2.15 13.29 -5.67
N LEU A 15 -0.99 13.02 -5.06
CA LEU A 15 -0.87 11.98 -4.03
C LEU A 15 -1.73 12.31 -2.80
N VAL A 16 -1.71 13.57 -2.36
CA VAL A 16 -2.54 14.01 -1.21
C VAL A 16 -4.03 13.85 -1.54
N GLU A 17 -4.45 14.22 -2.74
CA GLU A 17 -5.82 14.02 -3.22
C GLU A 17 -6.21 12.54 -3.24
N LEU A 18 -5.33 11.69 -3.80
CA LEU A 18 -5.53 10.24 -3.85
C LEU A 18 -5.67 9.63 -2.46
N LEU A 19 -4.77 9.96 -1.53
CA LEU A 19 -4.82 9.47 -0.15
C LEU A 19 -6.11 9.91 0.57
N ARG A 20 -6.53 11.17 0.38
CA ARG A 20 -7.80 11.69 0.92
C ARG A 20 -8.99 10.92 0.35
N LYS A 21 -9.02 10.70 -0.94
CA LYS A 21 -10.09 9.95 -1.61
C LYS A 21 -10.18 8.52 -1.11
N LEU A 22 -9.05 7.82 -1.00
CA LEU A 22 -8.98 6.48 -0.41
C LEU A 22 -9.50 6.48 1.03
N THR A 23 -9.07 7.46 1.85
CA THR A 23 -9.54 7.58 3.23
C THR A 23 -11.08 7.70 3.30
N VAL A 24 -11.69 8.50 2.43
CA VAL A 24 -13.15 8.64 2.37
C VAL A 24 -13.82 7.33 1.96
N SER A 25 -13.32 6.66 0.91
CA SER A 25 -13.87 5.39 0.42
C SER A 25 -13.79 4.30 1.48
N PHE A 26 -12.61 4.15 2.11
CA PHE A 26 -12.39 3.10 3.11
C PHE A 26 -13.16 3.35 4.41
N ASN A 27 -13.27 4.61 4.88
CA ASN A 27 -14.11 4.96 6.03
C ASN A 27 -15.58 4.62 5.80
N ARG A 28 -16.10 4.87 4.58
CA ARG A 28 -17.48 4.51 4.22
C ARG A 28 -17.72 3.00 4.27
N MET A 29 -16.70 2.20 3.94
CA MET A 29 -16.74 0.73 4.04
C MET A 29 -16.47 0.21 5.46
N HIS A 30 -16.17 1.09 6.44
CA HIS A 30 -15.70 0.72 7.78
C HIS A 30 -14.48 -0.23 7.73
N ARG A 31 -13.53 0.05 6.81
CA ARG A 31 -12.30 -0.72 6.63
C ARG A 31 -11.08 0.17 6.71
N GLU A 32 -9.97 -0.44 7.06
CA GLU A 32 -8.67 0.22 7.08
C GLU A 32 -7.86 -0.17 5.85
N PHE A 33 -7.00 0.75 5.42
CA PHE A 33 -5.93 0.47 4.48
C PHE A 33 -4.60 0.98 5.03
N TYR A 34 -3.53 0.41 4.57
CA TYR A 34 -2.18 0.75 4.99
C TYR A 34 -1.34 1.08 3.78
N VAL A 35 -0.73 2.27 3.76
CA VAL A 35 0.24 2.63 2.73
C VAL A 35 1.52 1.85 2.98
N ILE A 36 2.01 1.18 1.95
CA ILE A 36 3.24 0.40 1.94
C ILE A 36 4.18 0.88 0.84
N GLY A 37 5.29 0.19 0.62
CA GLY A 37 6.19 0.47 -0.50
C GLY A 37 6.93 1.79 -0.43
N ALA A 38 7.33 2.31 -1.59
CA ALA A 38 8.15 3.50 -1.71
C ALA A 38 7.46 4.76 -1.18
N THR A 39 6.16 4.90 -1.39
CA THR A 39 5.39 6.06 -0.90
C THR A 39 5.39 6.14 0.62
N ALA A 40 5.21 5.01 1.33
CA ALA A 40 5.28 4.98 2.80
C ALA A 40 6.66 5.42 3.31
N ARG A 41 7.73 4.87 2.72
CA ARG A 41 9.12 5.26 3.02
C ARG A 41 9.34 6.76 2.84
N ASP A 42 8.94 7.28 1.70
CA ASP A 42 9.19 8.68 1.31
C ASP A 42 8.45 9.66 2.24
N ILE A 43 7.22 9.35 2.64
CA ILE A 43 6.47 10.16 3.61
C ILE A 43 7.21 10.22 4.94
N ILE A 44 7.70 9.08 5.47
CA ILE A 44 8.42 9.04 6.75
C ILE A 44 9.75 9.77 6.64
N LEU A 45 10.54 9.51 5.60
CA LEU A 45 11.88 10.12 5.45
C LEU A 45 11.78 11.63 5.27
N LYS A 46 10.81 12.13 4.52
CA LYS A 46 10.56 13.58 4.40
C LYS A 46 10.22 14.21 5.75
N GLN A 47 9.45 13.51 6.60
CA GLN A 47 9.09 14.02 7.93
C GLN A 47 10.27 14.01 8.89
N VAL A 48 11.05 12.92 8.93
CA VAL A 48 12.11 12.70 9.93
C VAL A 48 13.43 13.35 9.52
N VAL A 49 13.84 13.21 8.26
CA VAL A 49 15.17 13.60 7.79
C VAL A 49 15.14 14.87 6.95
N GLY A 50 13.97 15.30 6.46
CA GLY A 50 13.83 16.42 5.54
C GLY A 50 14.42 16.14 4.15
N SER A 51 14.72 14.87 3.86
CA SER A 51 15.32 14.44 2.60
C SER A 51 14.28 14.45 1.48
N GLU A 52 14.62 15.00 0.33
CA GLU A 52 13.81 14.85 -0.87
C GLU A 52 14.10 13.49 -1.53
N SER A 53 13.03 12.75 -1.86
CA SER A 53 13.17 11.55 -2.69
C SER A 53 13.70 11.94 -4.07
N LYS A 54 14.76 11.29 -4.52
CA LYS A 54 15.35 11.50 -5.84
C LYS A 54 14.45 11.04 -6.99
N ARG A 55 13.45 10.22 -6.70
CA ARG A 55 12.57 9.59 -7.70
C ARG A 55 11.11 9.87 -7.35
N ARG A 56 10.41 10.58 -8.21
CA ARG A 56 8.94 10.66 -8.13
C ARG A 56 8.39 9.38 -8.74
N THR A 57 7.81 8.52 -7.91
CA THR A 57 7.01 7.41 -8.37
C THR A 57 5.55 7.86 -8.47
N MET A 58 4.87 7.41 -9.51
CA MET A 58 3.42 7.58 -9.67
C MET A 58 2.71 6.28 -9.27
N ASP A 59 3.37 5.50 -8.43
CA ASP A 59 2.90 4.22 -7.92
C ASP A 59 2.54 4.37 -6.44
N LEU A 60 1.35 3.97 -6.06
CA LEU A 60 0.91 3.87 -4.68
C LEU A 60 0.56 2.42 -4.38
N ASP A 61 1.28 1.83 -3.45
CA ASP A 61 0.99 0.50 -2.94
C ASP A 61 0.23 0.62 -1.61
N ILE A 62 -0.90 -0.08 -1.49
CA ILE A 62 -1.63 -0.21 -0.23
C ILE A 62 -1.90 -1.68 0.09
N ALA A 63 -2.02 -1.97 1.39
CA ALA A 63 -2.43 -3.28 1.88
C ALA A 63 -3.77 -3.18 2.61
N ILE A 64 -4.61 -4.21 2.48
CA ILE A 64 -5.92 -4.30 3.15
C ILE A 64 -6.12 -5.70 3.77
N ALA A 65 -6.56 -5.74 5.03
CA ALA A 65 -6.95 -7.00 5.66
C ALA A 65 -8.36 -7.40 5.21
N ILE A 66 -8.49 -8.59 4.66
CA ILE A 66 -9.78 -9.11 4.20
C ILE A 66 -10.03 -10.55 4.68
N PRO A 67 -11.28 -10.90 5.03
CA PRO A 67 -11.63 -12.24 5.44
C PRO A 67 -11.72 -13.23 4.25
N ASN A 68 -12.08 -12.76 3.07
CA ASN A 68 -12.35 -13.57 1.89
C ASN A 68 -12.32 -12.72 0.60
N TRP A 69 -12.37 -13.36 -0.56
CA TRP A 69 -12.33 -12.71 -1.86
C TRP A 69 -13.60 -11.93 -2.23
N GLU A 70 -14.76 -12.31 -1.66
CA GLU A 70 -16.01 -11.57 -1.82
C GLU A 70 -15.86 -10.16 -1.27
N THR A 71 -15.22 -10.03 -0.12
CA THR A 71 -14.89 -8.71 0.47
C THR A 71 -13.95 -7.90 -0.43
N PHE A 72 -13.00 -8.55 -1.09
CA PHE A 72 -12.13 -7.85 -2.04
C PHE A 72 -12.91 -7.32 -3.24
N ALA A 73 -13.86 -8.12 -3.76
CA ALA A 73 -14.73 -7.69 -4.84
C ALA A 73 -15.59 -6.48 -4.44
N GLU A 74 -16.16 -6.46 -3.22
CA GLU A 74 -16.90 -5.31 -2.70
C GLU A 74 -16.03 -4.04 -2.64
N VAL A 75 -14.78 -4.16 -2.19
CA VAL A 75 -13.82 -3.03 -2.17
C VAL A 75 -13.57 -2.53 -3.59
N GLN A 76 -13.37 -3.42 -4.55
CA GLN A 76 -13.15 -3.07 -5.95
C GLN A 76 -14.36 -2.31 -6.54
N ASP A 77 -15.58 -2.78 -6.27
CA ASP A 77 -16.81 -2.15 -6.77
C ASP A 77 -16.98 -0.73 -6.20
N VAL A 78 -16.71 -0.54 -4.91
CA VAL A 78 -16.74 0.78 -4.28
C VAL A 78 -15.71 1.72 -4.90
N LEU A 79 -14.49 1.26 -5.14
CA LEU A 79 -13.46 2.09 -5.75
C LEU A 79 -13.81 2.48 -7.19
N VAL A 80 -14.36 1.55 -7.97
CA VAL A 80 -14.85 1.85 -9.32
C VAL A 80 -15.97 2.89 -9.29
N ALA A 81 -16.94 2.75 -8.37
CA ALA A 81 -18.01 3.73 -8.18
C ALA A 81 -17.47 5.11 -7.76
N ASP A 82 -16.33 5.16 -7.08
CA ASP A 82 -15.64 6.39 -6.68
C ASP A 82 -14.73 6.96 -7.79
N GLY A 83 -14.73 6.36 -8.99
CA GLY A 83 -14.01 6.86 -10.15
C GLY A 83 -12.58 6.38 -10.30
N PHE A 84 -12.24 5.25 -9.66
CA PHE A 84 -11.01 4.53 -9.98
C PHE A 84 -11.25 3.62 -11.19
N GLU A 85 -10.26 3.49 -12.07
CA GLU A 85 -10.32 2.58 -13.21
C GLU A 85 -9.59 1.29 -12.85
N LYS A 86 -10.30 0.14 -12.93
CA LYS A 86 -9.70 -1.17 -12.69
C LYS A 86 -8.87 -1.60 -13.89
N SER A 87 -7.65 -2.09 -13.64
CA SER A 87 -6.82 -2.70 -14.69
C SER A 87 -7.50 -3.95 -15.28
N ARG A 88 -7.28 -4.16 -16.58
CA ARG A 88 -7.71 -5.39 -17.27
C ARG A 88 -6.66 -6.50 -17.15
N ASP A 89 -5.40 -6.12 -17.00
CA ASP A 89 -4.27 -7.05 -17.06
C ASP A 89 -3.76 -7.46 -15.66
N PHE A 90 -3.96 -6.61 -14.65
CA PHE A 90 -3.48 -6.84 -13.29
C PHE A 90 -4.62 -6.82 -12.28
N LYS A 91 -4.82 -7.95 -11.57
CA LYS A 91 -5.96 -8.16 -10.65
C LYS A 91 -5.95 -7.23 -9.43
N GLN A 92 -4.77 -6.80 -8.99
CA GLN A 92 -4.56 -5.89 -7.86
C GLN A 92 -4.58 -4.41 -8.23
N ARG A 93 -4.49 -4.07 -9.54
CA ARG A 93 -4.19 -2.71 -10.00
C ARG A 93 -5.41 -1.89 -10.37
N PHE A 94 -5.39 -0.64 -9.92
CA PHE A 94 -6.30 0.43 -10.30
C PHE A 94 -5.52 1.63 -10.79
N TYR A 95 -6.20 2.51 -11.52
CA TYR A 95 -5.67 3.79 -11.95
C TYR A 95 -6.53 4.92 -11.38
N TYR A 96 -5.88 5.97 -10.93
CA TYR A 96 -6.52 7.22 -10.56
C TYR A 96 -5.74 8.37 -11.18
N ARG A 97 -6.28 8.94 -12.26
CA ARG A 97 -5.56 9.86 -13.14
C ARG A 97 -4.24 9.23 -13.58
N GLU A 98 -3.07 9.85 -13.23
CA GLU A 98 -1.73 9.37 -13.59
C GLU A 98 -1.14 8.38 -12.57
N TYR A 99 -1.86 8.10 -11.46
CA TYR A 99 -1.40 7.15 -10.46
C TYR A 99 -1.79 5.71 -10.77
N GLU A 100 -0.83 4.81 -10.65
CA GLU A 100 -1.07 3.39 -10.49
C GLU A 100 -1.28 3.10 -9.00
N LEU A 101 -2.38 2.45 -8.66
CA LEU A 101 -2.72 2.02 -7.30
C LEU A 101 -2.74 0.50 -7.27
N ASP A 102 -1.78 -0.11 -6.58
CA ASP A 102 -1.78 -1.54 -6.32
C ASP A 102 -2.33 -1.83 -4.93
N ILE A 103 -3.31 -2.73 -4.85
CA ILE A 103 -3.98 -3.12 -3.61
C ILE A 103 -3.62 -4.56 -3.30
N VAL A 104 -2.87 -4.78 -2.23
CA VAL A 104 -2.46 -6.11 -1.76
C VAL A 104 -3.41 -6.57 -0.65
N PRO A 105 -4.27 -7.56 -0.90
CA PRO A 105 -5.08 -8.16 0.15
C PRO A 105 -4.23 -9.10 1.00
N TYR A 106 -4.49 -9.12 2.32
CA TYR A 106 -3.85 -10.03 3.26
C TYR A 106 -4.83 -10.47 4.37
N GLY A 107 -4.35 -11.24 5.34
CA GLY A 107 -5.15 -11.76 6.44
C GLY A 107 -5.80 -13.10 6.08
N ASN A 108 -7.05 -13.34 6.50
CA ASN A 108 -7.72 -14.65 6.38
C ASN A 108 -7.90 -15.15 4.93
N VAL A 109 -7.70 -14.29 3.94
CA VAL A 109 -7.71 -14.68 2.51
C VAL A 109 -6.47 -15.48 2.13
N ALA A 110 -5.38 -15.34 2.87
CA ALA A 110 -4.16 -16.11 2.63
C ALA A 110 -4.36 -17.59 3.01
N LYS A 111 -3.77 -18.48 2.20
CA LYS A 111 -3.67 -19.92 2.45
C LYS A 111 -2.37 -20.24 3.20
N ASP A 112 -2.05 -21.51 3.32
CA ASP A 112 -0.83 -22.01 3.98
C ASP A 112 0.42 -21.23 3.56
N ASN A 113 1.29 -20.91 4.53
CA ASN A 113 2.51 -20.12 4.37
C ASN A 113 2.29 -18.66 3.92
N ASP A 114 1.15 -18.05 4.27
CA ASP A 114 0.82 -16.64 3.96
C ASP A 114 0.87 -16.34 2.46
N ILE A 115 0.33 -17.25 1.65
CA ILE A 115 0.25 -17.09 0.21
C ILE A 115 -1.20 -16.80 -0.19
N ILE A 116 -1.41 -15.72 -0.94
CA ILE A 116 -2.68 -15.46 -1.62
C ILE A 116 -2.63 -15.98 -3.04
N TYR A 117 -3.76 -16.51 -3.51
CA TYR A 117 -3.95 -16.98 -4.88
C TYR A 117 -5.09 -16.19 -5.51
N TRP A 118 -4.80 -15.49 -6.60
CA TRP A 118 -5.75 -14.59 -7.24
C TRP A 118 -6.86 -15.35 -7.99
N PRO A 119 -8.13 -15.16 -7.63
CA PRO A 119 -9.24 -15.83 -8.33
C PRO A 119 -9.46 -15.26 -9.75
N PRO A 120 -10.19 -15.96 -10.62
CA PRO A 120 -10.77 -17.29 -10.38
C PRO A 120 -9.80 -18.46 -10.65
N GLU A 121 -8.73 -18.24 -11.41
CA GLU A 121 -7.83 -19.29 -11.90
C GLU A 121 -6.89 -19.82 -10.82
N GLU A 122 -6.58 -18.99 -9.81
CA GLU A 122 -5.60 -19.27 -8.75
C GLU A 122 -4.19 -19.63 -9.28
N ASP A 123 -3.85 -19.20 -10.49
CA ASP A 123 -2.58 -19.45 -11.16
C ASP A 123 -1.48 -18.43 -10.76
N ILE A 124 -1.89 -17.29 -10.22
CA ILE A 124 -0.98 -16.25 -9.73
C ILE A 124 -0.93 -16.32 -8.21
N ALA A 125 0.25 -16.61 -7.67
CA ALA A 125 0.52 -16.63 -6.24
C ALA A 125 1.31 -15.38 -5.82
N MET A 126 1.03 -14.86 -4.61
CA MET A 126 1.76 -13.77 -4.00
C MET A 126 1.95 -14.04 -2.51
N SER A 127 3.19 -13.94 -2.02
CA SER A 127 3.48 -13.98 -0.59
C SER A 127 3.02 -12.68 0.07
N VAL A 128 2.28 -12.83 1.18
CA VAL A 128 1.88 -11.74 2.08
C VAL A 128 2.42 -11.98 3.49
N LYS A 129 3.50 -12.75 3.57
CA LYS A 129 4.18 -13.07 4.82
C LYS A 129 4.64 -11.80 5.53
N GLY A 130 4.43 -11.74 6.83
CA GLY A 130 4.81 -10.63 7.69
C GLY A 130 3.87 -9.42 7.60
N PHE A 131 2.83 -9.42 6.76
CA PHE A 131 1.92 -8.28 6.64
C PHE A 131 1.15 -8.03 7.93
N ASP A 132 0.63 -9.06 8.60
CA ASP A 132 -0.11 -8.92 9.86
C ASP A 132 0.75 -8.28 10.95
N GLU A 133 1.99 -8.74 11.14
CA GLU A 133 2.92 -8.23 12.14
C GLU A 133 3.37 -6.81 11.85
N VAL A 134 3.71 -6.53 10.59
CA VAL A 134 4.18 -5.21 10.17
C VAL A 134 3.06 -4.18 10.28
N LEU A 135 1.87 -4.50 9.81
CA LEU A 135 0.78 -3.54 9.72
C LEU A 135 0.04 -3.34 11.05
N SER A 136 0.06 -4.34 11.96
CA SER A 136 -0.37 -4.14 13.35
C SER A 136 0.51 -3.11 14.10
N ASN A 137 1.76 -2.91 13.66
CA ASN A 137 2.70 -1.92 14.17
C ASN A 137 2.85 -0.69 13.25
N SER A 138 1.83 -0.37 12.48
CA SER A 138 1.80 0.78 11.58
C SER A 138 1.86 2.13 12.31
N ILE A 139 2.22 3.16 11.56
CA ILE A 139 2.28 4.55 12.03
C ILE A 139 1.05 5.28 11.49
N THR A 140 0.34 6.01 12.34
CA THR A 140 -0.70 6.93 11.90
C THR A 140 -0.08 8.27 11.50
N VAL A 141 -0.33 8.71 10.28
CA VAL A 141 0.13 9.99 9.76
C VAL A 141 -1.06 10.89 9.51
N SER A 142 -1.15 11.98 10.27
CA SER A 142 -2.13 13.05 10.08
C SER A 142 -1.60 14.03 9.03
N ILE A 143 -2.39 14.28 7.99
CA ILE A 143 -2.04 15.20 6.90
C ILE A 143 -2.87 16.49 7.09
N ASP A 144 -2.16 17.62 7.26
CA ASP A 144 -2.74 18.95 7.52
C ASP A 144 -3.71 19.02 8.71
N ASN A 145 -3.73 18.00 9.61
CA ASN A 145 -4.76 17.78 10.64
C ASN A 145 -6.20 17.62 10.09
N GLU A 146 -6.34 17.27 8.81
CA GLU A 146 -7.65 17.12 8.17
C GLU A 146 -8.05 15.65 8.01
N PHE A 147 -7.10 14.77 7.73
CA PHE A 147 -7.32 13.33 7.64
C PHE A 147 -6.06 12.56 7.99
N SER A 148 -6.22 11.30 8.32
CA SER A 148 -5.10 10.44 8.69
C SER A 148 -5.08 9.18 7.85
N VAL A 149 -3.85 8.70 7.57
CA VAL A 149 -3.59 7.42 6.91
C VAL A 149 -2.68 6.57 7.79
N LYS A 150 -2.84 5.26 7.73
CA LYS A 150 -1.91 4.31 8.34
C LYS A 150 -0.83 3.97 7.32
N ILE A 151 0.41 3.96 7.74
CA ILE A 151 1.55 3.61 6.90
C ILE A 151 2.43 2.58 7.60
N ALA A 152 3.05 1.68 6.86
CA ALA A 152 4.04 0.76 7.39
C ALA A 152 5.26 1.53 7.91
N SER A 153 5.77 1.17 9.09
CA SER A 153 7.00 1.77 9.63
C SER A 153 8.22 1.45 8.75
N LEU A 154 9.31 2.21 8.87
CA LEU A 154 10.54 1.91 8.11
C LEU A 154 11.08 0.50 8.40
N HIS A 155 11.03 0.07 9.67
CA HIS A 155 11.41 -1.29 10.04
C HIS A 155 10.50 -2.33 9.39
N GLY A 156 9.19 -2.08 9.38
CA GLY A 156 8.22 -2.94 8.73
C GLY A 156 8.44 -3.02 7.22
N LEU A 157 8.68 -1.88 6.57
CA LEU A 157 9.01 -1.85 5.14
C LEU A 157 10.27 -2.66 4.82
N PHE A 158 11.29 -2.57 5.68
CA PHE A 158 12.50 -3.38 5.52
C PHE A 158 12.20 -4.88 5.60
N VAL A 159 11.38 -5.31 6.57
CA VAL A 159 10.98 -6.73 6.71
C VAL A 159 10.22 -7.20 5.48
N LEU A 160 9.21 -6.46 5.03
CA LEU A 160 8.44 -6.82 3.83
C LEU A 160 9.32 -6.89 2.57
N LYS A 161 10.30 -6.00 2.44
CA LYS A 161 11.25 -6.01 1.33
C LYS A 161 12.24 -7.18 1.42
N LEU A 162 12.66 -7.54 2.62
CA LEU A 162 13.53 -8.69 2.84
C LEU A 162 12.84 -10.00 2.46
N ASP A 163 11.58 -10.20 2.87
CA ASP A 163 10.80 -11.37 2.47
C ASP A 163 10.59 -11.41 0.94
N ALA A 164 10.23 -10.29 0.32
CA ALA A 164 10.10 -10.18 -1.13
C ALA A 164 11.44 -10.47 -1.86
N TRP A 165 12.58 -10.02 -1.29
CA TRP A 165 13.90 -10.32 -1.85
C TRP A 165 14.24 -11.81 -1.74
N VAL A 166 13.96 -12.45 -0.62
CA VAL A 166 14.17 -13.90 -0.45
C VAL A 166 13.43 -14.69 -1.54
N ASP A 167 12.19 -14.29 -1.85
CA ASP A 167 11.39 -14.98 -2.86
C ASP A 167 11.83 -14.72 -4.30
N ARG A 168 12.39 -13.54 -4.60
CA ARG A 168 12.61 -13.05 -5.98
C ARG A 168 14.05 -12.69 -6.33
N ASN A 169 15.04 -12.87 -5.43
CA ASN A 169 16.43 -12.42 -5.66
C ASN A 169 17.10 -13.01 -6.89
N LEU A 170 16.67 -14.19 -7.33
CA LEU A 170 17.18 -14.83 -8.55
C LEU A 170 16.62 -14.20 -9.85
N VAL A 171 15.58 -13.39 -9.75
CA VAL A 171 14.87 -12.76 -10.88
C VAL A 171 15.15 -11.26 -10.96
N THR A 172 15.28 -10.58 -9.81
CA THR A 172 15.44 -9.11 -9.74
C THR A 172 16.24 -8.67 -8.52
N SER A 173 17.06 -7.62 -8.66
CA SER A 173 17.78 -6.94 -7.57
C SER A 173 16.98 -5.79 -6.95
N LYS A 174 15.82 -5.44 -7.50
CA LYS A 174 15.05 -4.24 -7.12
C LYS A 174 14.76 -4.15 -5.62
N ASP A 175 14.41 -5.28 -4.99
CA ASP A 175 14.12 -5.29 -3.55
C ASP A 175 15.36 -5.00 -2.70
N ALA A 176 16.54 -5.47 -3.11
CA ALA A 176 17.81 -5.16 -2.44
C ALA A 176 18.20 -3.68 -2.58
N GLU A 177 17.98 -3.11 -3.76
CA GLU A 177 18.21 -1.68 -4.01
C GLU A 177 17.28 -0.80 -3.17
N ASP A 178 16.02 -1.20 -3.05
CA ASP A 178 15.00 -0.50 -2.24
C ASP A 178 15.28 -0.58 -0.72
N MET A 179 16.04 -1.57 -0.25
CA MET A 179 16.46 -1.68 1.17
C MET A 179 17.65 -0.77 1.54
N SER A 180 18.31 -0.16 0.56
CA SER A 180 19.51 0.69 0.77
C SER A 180 19.15 2.17 1.08
N PHE A 181 18.17 2.41 1.92
CA PHE A 181 17.75 3.76 2.35
C PHE A 181 18.22 4.16 3.74
#